data_0af95f6009b1a1366d8da164e8874a06
#
_entry.id   0af95f6009b1a1366d8da164e8874a06
#
_cell.length_a   1.000
_cell.length_b   1.000
_cell.length_c   1.000
_cell.angle_alpha   90.00
_cell.angle_beta   90.00
_cell.angle_gamma   90.00
#
_symmetry.space_group_name_H-M   'P 1'
#
loop_
_entity.id
_entity.type
_entity.pdbx_description
1 polymer ?
#
loop_
_entity_poly.entity_id
_entity_poly.type
_entity_poly.pdbx_seq_one_letter_code
_entity_poly.pdbx_strand_id
1 'polypeptide(L)'
;MWIRVATMADVPALQALIATSVRELSVGFYSPAQIEAAITAVFGVDTQLIIDGTYYLIDSPNGPVAIGGWSYRRTLYGGDQMKVAEDPRLTPDTEPARIRAFFVRPKFIRRGLARRLYDECAPAASAAGFRRLELMATLPGEPLYAALGFATV
;
A
#
# COMPACT_ATOMS: atom_id res chain seq x y z
N MET A 1 0.58 10.95 -16.44
CA MET A 1 0.58 10.43 -15.06
C MET A 1 1.99 10.43 -14.52
N TRP A 2 2.19 10.92 -13.32
CA TRP A 2 3.51 11.07 -12.71
C TRP A 2 3.52 10.56 -11.26
N ILE A 3 4.67 10.06 -10.81
CA ILE A 3 4.88 9.59 -9.43
C ILE A 3 5.38 10.75 -8.58
N ARG A 4 4.84 10.87 -7.37
CA ARG A 4 5.35 11.76 -6.33
C ARG A 4 5.12 11.19 -4.93
N VAL A 5 5.80 11.76 -3.95
CA VAL A 5 5.58 11.42 -2.54
C VAL A 5 4.25 12.01 -2.08
N ALA A 6 3.47 11.22 -1.35
CA ALA A 6 2.22 11.68 -0.76
C ALA A 6 2.46 12.67 0.37
N THR A 7 1.55 13.62 0.51
CA THR A 7 1.52 14.60 1.61
C THR A 7 0.24 14.48 2.42
N MET A 8 0.20 15.11 3.58
CA MET A 8 -1.02 15.09 4.43
C MET A 8 -2.22 15.71 3.72
N ALA A 9 -2.01 16.65 2.81
CA ALA A 9 -3.10 17.24 2.01
C ALA A 9 -3.77 16.22 1.08
N ASP A 10 -3.08 15.13 0.74
CA ASP A 10 -3.61 14.09 -0.12
C ASP A 10 -4.56 13.13 0.60
N VAL A 11 -4.58 13.12 1.93
CA VAL A 11 -5.30 12.11 2.72
C VAL A 11 -6.77 11.95 2.30
N PRO A 12 -7.59 13.01 2.14
CA PRO A 12 -8.97 12.81 1.72
C PRO A 12 -9.12 12.10 0.37
N ALA A 13 -8.31 12.47 -0.62
CA ALA A 13 -8.34 11.84 -1.94
C ALA A 13 -7.87 10.38 -1.89
N LEU A 14 -6.86 10.10 -1.06
CA LEU A 14 -6.35 8.74 -0.89
C LEU A 14 -7.33 7.85 -0.15
N GLN A 15 -8.02 8.35 0.86
CA GLN A 15 -9.08 7.59 1.55
C GLN A 15 -10.18 7.20 0.57
N ALA A 16 -10.61 8.11 -0.30
CA ALA A 16 -11.62 7.82 -1.32
C ALA A 16 -11.12 6.77 -2.33
N LEU A 17 -9.88 6.88 -2.78
CA LEU A 17 -9.26 5.91 -3.69
C LEU A 17 -9.22 4.52 -3.07
N ILE A 18 -8.78 4.41 -1.83
CA ILE A 18 -8.69 3.13 -1.11
C ILE A 18 -10.08 2.49 -0.99
N ALA A 19 -11.08 3.23 -0.55
CA ALA A 19 -12.43 2.72 -0.41
C ALA A 19 -13.01 2.23 -1.74
N THR A 20 -12.86 3.01 -2.80
CA THR A 20 -13.33 2.63 -4.15
C THR A 20 -12.62 1.38 -4.65
N SER A 21 -11.30 1.33 -4.50
CA SER A 21 -10.50 0.17 -4.91
C SER A 21 -10.93 -1.10 -4.18
N VAL A 22 -11.06 -1.03 -2.85
CA VAL A 22 -11.46 -2.18 -2.04
C VAL A 22 -12.87 -2.65 -2.42
N ARG A 23 -13.83 -1.74 -2.56
CA ARG A 23 -15.21 -2.10 -2.90
C ARG A 23 -15.31 -2.80 -4.25
N GLU A 24 -14.67 -2.26 -5.27
CA GLU A 24 -14.84 -2.78 -6.63
C GLU A 24 -13.95 -3.99 -6.92
N LEU A 25 -12.73 -4.03 -6.41
CA LEU A 25 -11.78 -5.10 -6.72
C LEU A 25 -11.94 -6.32 -5.81
N SER A 26 -12.67 -6.20 -4.70
CA SER A 26 -12.92 -7.32 -3.77
C SER A 26 -14.18 -8.11 -4.10
N VAL A 27 -14.97 -7.67 -5.06
CA VAL A 27 -16.17 -8.38 -5.49
C VAL A 27 -15.80 -9.77 -6.00
N GLY A 28 -16.51 -10.79 -5.50
CA GLY A 28 -16.24 -12.20 -5.84
C GLY A 28 -15.18 -12.87 -4.95
N PHE A 29 -14.43 -12.11 -4.15
CA PHE A 29 -13.47 -12.65 -3.18
C PHE A 29 -14.00 -12.60 -1.75
N TYR A 30 -14.76 -11.55 -1.43
CA TYR A 30 -15.33 -11.30 -0.10
C TYR A 30 -16.79 -10.89 -0.23
N SER A 31 -17.59 -11.14 0.81
CA SER A 31 -18.98 -10.69 0.85
C SER A 31 -19.06 -9.15 0.95
N PRO A 32 -20.19 -8.55 0.53
CA PRO A 32 -20.38 -7.09 0.72
C PRO A 32 -20.23 -6.65 2.17
N ALA A 33 -20.72 -7.44 3.13
CA ALA A 33 -20.58 -7.13 4.55
C ALA A 33 -19.12 -7.18 5.02
N GLN A 34 -18.35 -8.17 4.55
CA GLN A 34 -16.91 -8.26 4.84
C GLN A 34 -16.15 -7.07 4.26
N ILE A 35 -16.48 -6.66 3.03
CA ILE A 35 -15.83 -5.52 2.37
C ILE A 35 -16.06 -4.24 3.17
N GLU A 36 -17.30 -3.92 3.54
CA GLU A 36 -17.60 -2.70 4.29
C GLU A 36 -17.02 -2.72 5.70
N ALA A 37 -17.03 -3.86 6.38
CA ALA A 37 -16.38 -4.01 7.67
C ALA A 37 -14.87 -3.77 7.57
N ALA A 38 -14.23 -4.28 6.52
CA ALA A 38 -12.80 -4.09 6.30
C ALA A 38 -12.44 -2.63 5.97
N ILE A 39 -13.27 -1.91 5.21
CA ILE A 39 -13.07 -0.48 4.94
C ILE A 39 -13.14 0.33 6.23
N THR A 40 -14.05 -0.02 7.13
CA THR A 40 -14.20 0.67 8.42
C THR A 40 -13.04 0.37 9.36
N ALA A 41 -12.63 -0.89 9.48
CA ALA A 41 -11.74 -1.35 10.53
C ALA A 41 -10.27 -1.51 10.11
N VAL A 42 -9.99 -1.75 8.83
CA VAL A 42 -8.67 -2.14 8.35
C VAL A 42 -8.12 -1.20 7.29
N PHE A 43 -8.85 -1.01 6.19
CA PHE A 43 -8.34 -0.31 5.01
C PHE A 43 -8.51 1.19 5.13
N GLY A 44 -7.40 1.90 5.09
CA GLY A 44 -7.34 3.35 5.12
C GLY A 44 -5.92 3.82 5.00
N VAL A 45 -5.72 5.13 4.98
CA VAL A 45 -4.37 5.69 4.96
C VAL A 45 -3.67 5.41 6.29
N ASP A 46 -2.44 4.94 6.20
CA ASP A 46 -1.50 4.93 7.31
C ASP A 46 -0.66 6.21 7.23
N THR A 47 -1.00 7.21 8.03
CA THR A 47 -0.33 8.51 8.00
C THR A 47 1.14 8.43 8.40
N GLN A 48 1.56 7.39 9.11
CA GLN A 48 2.97 7.21 9.43
C GLN A 48 3.80 7.04 8.15
N LEU A 49 3.27 6.41 7.11
CA LEU A 49 3.96 6.30 5.83
C LEU A 49 4.18 7.65 5.17
N ILE A 50 3.24 8.58 5.33
CA ILE A 50 3.37 9.96 4.84
C ILE A 50 4.43 10.71 5.64
N ILE A 51 4.38 10.61 6.96
CA ILE A 51 5.36 11.25 7.86
C ILE A 51 6.76 10.74 7.57
N ASP A 52 6.92 9.44 7.33
CA ASP A 52 8.20 8.82 7.00
C ASP A 52 8.69 9.13 5.58
N GLY A 53 7.83 9.67 4.72
CA GLY A 53 8.19 9.98 3.33
C GLY A 53 8.30 8.76 2.44
N THR A 54 7.64 7.65 2.79
CA THR A 54 7.76 6.36 2.10
C THR A 54 6.48 5.95 1.37
N TYR A 55 5.50 6.83 1.28
CA TYR A 55 4.25 6.61 0.58
C TYR A 55 4.24 7.40 -0.73
N TYR A 56 4.12 6.69 -1.85
CA TYR A 56 4.14 7.28 -3.19
C TYR A 56 2.77 7.17 -3.83
N LEU A 57 2.45 8.14 -4.67
CA LEU A 57 1.24 8.07 -5.47
C LEU A 57 1.55 8.37 -6.93
N ILE A 58 0.72 7.86 -7.81
CA ILE A 58 0.70 8.23 -9.22
C ILE A 58 -0.45 9.19 -9.41
N ASP A 59 -0.11 10.41 -9.77
CA ASP A 59 -1.07 11.49 -9.95
C ASP A 59 -1.46 11.65 -11.44
N SER A 60 -2.60 12.28 -11.65
CA SER A 60 -3.11 12.63 -12.96
C SER A 60 -3.80 13.99 -12.89
N PRO A 61 -4.17 14.61 -14.05
CA PRO A 61 -4.94 15.85 -14.02
C PRO A 61 -6.25 15.76 -13.21
N ASN A 62 -6.80 14.56 -13.05
CA ASN A 62 -8.04 14.31 -12.33
C ASN A 62 -7.81 13.73 -10.92
N GLY A 63 -6.61 13.82 -10.40
CA GLY A 63 -6.26 13.33 -9.07
C GLY A 63 -5.52 11.99 -9.05
N PRO A 64 -5.21 11.46 -7.87
CA PRO A 64 -4.47 10.22 -7.73
C PRO A 64 -5.18 9.02 -8.35
N VAL A 65 -4.42 8.18 -9.06
CA VAL A 65 -4.92 6.95 -9.71
C VAL A 65 -4.38 5.69 -9.08
N ALA A 66 -3.25 5.76 -8.39
CA ALA A 66 -2.64 4.62 -7.70
C ALA A 66 -1.80 5.10 -6.53
N ILE A 67 -1.64 4.26 -5.54
CA ILE A 67 -0.88 4.55 -4.32
C ILE A 67 -0.21 3.28 -3.84
N GLY A 68 0.96 3.43 -3.26
CA GLY A 68 1.71 2.33 -2.66
C GLY A 68 2.98 2.82 -2.01
N GLY A 69 3.45 2.10 -1.03
CA GLY A 69 4.65 2.49 -0.31
C GLY A 69 5.38 1.33 0.32
N TRP A 70 6.40 1.70 1.07
CA TRP A 70 7.16 0.75 1.87
C TRP A 70 7.35 1.32 3.27
N SER A 71 7.77 0.48 4.20
CA SER A 71 8.00 0.91 5.57
C SER A 71 9.19 0.23 6.20
N TYR A 72 9.95 1.00 6.97
CA TYR A 72 10.97 0.51 7.89
C TYR A 72 10.42 0.32 9.30
N ARG A 73 9.09 0.17 9.45
CA ARG A 73 8.43 -0.03 10.73
C ARG A 73 7.72 -1.38 10.81
N ARG A 74 7.34 -1.78 12.01
CA ARG A 74 6.81 -3.11 12.27
C ARG A 74 5.42 -3.36 11.69
N THR A 75 4.57 -2.35 11.55
CA THR A 75 3.22 -2.53 11.02
C THR A 75 3.26 -3.22 9.66
N LEU A 76 2.52 -4.33 9.54
CA LEU A 76 2.52 -5.15 8.34
C LEU A 76 1.38 -4.79 7.39
N TYR A 77 0.23 -4.36 7.92
CA TYR A 77 -0.94 -3.97 7.14
C TYR A 77 -1.89 -3.06 7.93
N GLY A 78 -2.81 -2.42 7.20
CA GLY A 78 -3.88 -1.62 7.79
C GLY A 78 -3.58 -0.12 7.85
N GLY A 79 -4.64 0.66 7.94
CA GLY A 79 -4.58 2.12 8.10
C GLY A 79 -4.52 2.55 9.57
N ASP A 80 -4.62 3.86 9.78
CA ASP A 80 -4.55 4.45 11.13
C ASP A 80 -5.59 3.88 12.09
N GLN A 81 -6.75 3.48 11.59
CA GLN A 81 -7.83 2.92 12.41
C GLN A 81 -7.47 1.60 13.09
N MET A 82 -6.47 0.88 12.60
CA MET A 82 -5.97 -0.34 13.21
C MET A 82 -4.89 -0.13 14.26
N LYS A 83 -4.27 1.03 14.29
CA LYS A 83 -3.14 1.26 15.18
C LYS A 83 -3.58 1.46 16.60
N VAL A 84 -2.99 0.68 17.52
CA VAL A 84 -3.28 0.71 18.96
C VAL A 84 -2.04 1.04 19.77
N ALA A 85 -0.87 1.11 19.16
CA ALA A 85 0.42 1.32 19.81
C ALA A 85 1.40 1.99 18.88
N GLU A 86 2.59 2.32 19.41
CA GLU A 86 3.70 2.81 18.62
C GLU A 86 4.12 1.79 17.54
N ASP A 87 4.69 2.32 16.47
CA ASP A 87 5.15 1.55 15.31
C ASP A 87 6.68 1.63 15.25
N PRO A 88 7.40 0.80 16.02
CA PRO A 88 8.84 0.90 16.13
C PRO A 88 9.56 0.53 14.83
N ARG A 89 10.76 1.07 14.68
CA ARG A 89 11.61 0.80 13.51
C ARG A 89 12.12 -0.64 13.50
N LEU A 90 12.21 -1.19 12.30
CA LEU A 90 12.84 -2.47 12.04
C LEU A 90 14.35 -2.32 11.96
N THR A 91 15.07 -3.41 12.26
CA THR A 91 16.53 -3.50 12.10
C THR A 91 16.84 -4.04 10.71
N PRO A 92 17.45 -3.24 9.80
CA PRO A 92 17.63 -3.64 8.40
C PRO A 92 18.44 -4.92 8.21
N ASP A 93 19.43 -5.17 9.06
CA ASP A 93 20.32 -6.34 8.92
C ASP A 93 19.59 -7.67 9.20
N THR A 94 18.53 -7.66 10.00
CA THR A 94 17.89 -8.89 10.48
C THR A 94 16.42 -8.99 10.14
N GLU A 95 15.77 -7.88 9.80
CA GLU A 95 14.33 -7.83 9.58
C GLU A 95 14.01 -7.32 8.16
N PRO A 96 12.97 -7.86 7.51
CA PRO A 96 12.55 -7.36 6.20
C PRO A 96 11.80 -6.03 6.32
N ALA A 97 11.97 -5.15 5.35
CA ALA A 97 11.09 -4.00 5.20
C ALA A 97 9.70 -4.46 4.74
N ARG A 98 8.70 -3.61 4.87
CA ARG A 98 7.32 -3.88 4.50
C ARG A 98 6.97 -3.20 3.19
N ILE A 99 6.31 -3.92 2.29
CA ILE A 99 5.54 -3.31 1.21
C ILE A 99 4.16 -3.04 1.77
N ARG A 100 3.64 -1.81 1.57
CA ARG A 100 2.48 -1.34 2.27
C ARG A 100 1.48 -0.65 1.34
N ALA A 101 0.21 -0.97 1.57
CA ALA A 101 -0.94 -0.15 1.15
C ALA A 101 -0.95 0.19 -0.36
N PHE A 102 -0.81 -0.82 -1.20
CA PHE A 102 -0.93 -0.70 -2.65
C PHE A 102 -2.40 -0.75 -3.05
N PHE A 103 -2.88 0.32 -3.64
CA PHE A 103 -4.24 0.41 -4.17
C PHE A 103 -4.22 1.12 -5.52
N VAL A 104 -5.01 0.63 -6.46
CA VAL A 104 -5.14 1.19 -7.80
C VAL A 104 -6.62 1.46 -8.09
N ARG A 105 -6.94 2.61 -8.69
CA ARG A 105 -8.32 2.85 -9.14
C ARG A 105 -8.72 1.77 -10.13
N PRO A 106 -9.94 1.21 -10.01
CA PRO A 106 -10.38 0.09 -10.86
C PRO A 106 -10.25 0.34 -12.35
N LYS A 107 -10.47 1.57 -12.81
CA LYS A 107 -10.31 1.94 -14.23
C LYS A 107 -8.87 1.91 -14.73
N PHE A 108 -7.91 1.84 -13.84
CA PHE A 108 -6.48 1.94 -14.16
C PHE A 108 -5.70 0.65 -13.86
N ILE A 109 -6.38 -0.43 -13.49
CA ILE A 109 -5.73 -1.72 -13.25
C ILE A 109 -5.14 -2.28 -14.54
N ARG A 110 -4.13 -3.16 -14.38
CA ARG A 110 -3.44 -3.83 -15.48
C ARG A 110 -2.73 -2.88 -16.46
N ARG A 111 -2.33 -1.72 -15.99
CA ARG A 111 -1.56 -0.73 -16.76
C ARG A 111 -0.13 -0.58 -16.24
N GLY A 112 0.33 -1.48 -15.37
CA GLY A 112 1.67 -1.45 -14.81
C GLY A 112 1.89 -0.40 -13.72
N LEU A 113 0.83 0.22 -13.18
CA LEU A 113 0.96 1.28 -12.18
C LEU A 113 1.50 0.75 -10.85
N ALA A 114 1.02 -0.41 -10.40
CA ALA A 114 1.53 -1.03 -9.19
C ALA A 114 3.01 -1.39 -9.32
N ARG A 115 3.44 -1.88 -10.48
CA ARG A 115 4.86 -2.14 -10.73
C ARG A 115 5.69 -0.87 -10.71
N ARG A 116 5.19 0.24 -11.27
CA ARG A 116 5.88 1.54 -11.17
C ARG A 116 6.08 1.97 -9.72
N LEU A 117 5.06 1.81 -8.88
CA LEU A 117 5.16 2.10 -7.45
C LEU A 117 6.15 1.16 -6.76
N TYR A 118 6.11 -0.12 -7.08
CA TYR A 118 7.07 -1.09 -6.54
C TYR A 118 8.50 -0.73 -6.92
N ASP A 119 8.72 -0.28 -8.15
CA ASP A 119 10.05 0.12 -8.63
C ASP A 119 10.58 1.40 -7.95
N GLU A 120 9.72 2.18 -7.30
CA GLU A 120 10.15 3.24 -6.37
C GLU A 120 10.47 2.68 -4.98
N CYS A 121 9.69 1.71 -4.51
CA CYS A 121 9.81 1.18 -3.16
C CYS A 121 11.04 0.30 -2.96
N ALA A 122 11.27 -0.65 -3.84
CA ALA A 122 12.33 -1.65 -3.67
C ALA A 122 13.75 -1.03 -3.63
N PRO A 123 14.11 -0.11 -4.54
CA PRO A 123 15.41 0.57 -4.46
C PRO A 123 15.54 1.43 -3.20
N ALA A 124 14.47 2.11 -2.77
CA ALA A 124 14.50 2.94 -1.57
C ALA A 124 14.72 2.10 -0.31
N ALA A 125 14.06 0.96 -0.20
CA ALA A 125 14.27 0.03 0.91
C ALA A 125 15.69 -0.54 0.92
N SER A 126 16.21 -0.89 -0.25
CA SER A 126 17.60 -1.36 -0.41
C SER A 126 18.59 -0.28 0.02
N ALA A 127 18.38 0.97 -0.39
CA ALA A 127 19.23 2.09 0.00
C ALA A 127 19.21 2.35 1.52
N ALA A 128 18.10 2.01 2.19
CA ALA A 128 17.98 2.09 3.65
C ALA A 128 18.62 0.89 4.38
N GLY A 129 19.21 -0.06 3.66
CA GLY A 129 19.93 -1.19 4.21
C GLY A 129 19.15 -2.49 4.30
N PHE A 130 17.90 -2.53 3.85
CA PHE A 130 17.09 -3.74 3.90
C PHE A 130 17.44 -4.69 2.75
N ARG A 131 17.51 -5.98 3.07
CA ARG A 131 17.85 -7.04 2.10
C ARG A 131 16.65 -7.86 1.67
N ARG A 132 15.54 -7.75 2.41
CA ARG A 132 14.33 -8.51 2.18
C ARG A 132 13.11 -7.62 2.30
N LEU A 133 12.06 -7.99 1.59
CA LEU A 133 10.75 -7.35 1.65
C LEU A 133 9.71 -8.39 2.00
N GLU A 134 8.74 -8.00 2.83
CA GLU A 134 7.56 -8.83 3.08
C GLU A 134 6.30 -7.98 3.04
N LEU A 135 5.16 -8.62 2.84
CA LEU A 135 3.87 -7.95 2.78
C LEU A 135 2.75 -8.89 3.21
N MET A 136 1.62 -8.29 3.57
CA MET A 136 0.35 -9.00 3.74
C MET A 136 -0.52 -8.70 2.53
N ALA A 137 -0.83 -9.73 1.74
CA ALA A 137 -1.65 -9.59 0.53
C ALA A 137 -3.12 -9.91 0.83
N THR A 138 -4.03 -9.14 0.20
CA THR A 138 -5.41 -9.56 0.06
C THR A 138 -5.52 -10.63 -1.02
N LEU A 139 -6.63 -11.38 -1.05
CA LEU A 139 -6.84 -12.39 -2.11
C LEU A 139 -6.78 -11.78 -3.52
N PRO A 140 -7.46 -10.65 -3.81
CA PRO A 140 -7.34 -10.04 -5.14
C PRO A 140 -5.94 -9.49 -5.46
N GLY A 141 -5.12 -9.17 -4.46
CA GLY A 141 -3.77 -8.64 -4.64
C GLY A 141 -2.70 -9.70 -4.86
N GLU A 142 -2.94 -10.94 -4.46
CA GLU A 142 -1.94 -12.01 -4.50
C GLU A 142 -1.29 -12.22 -5.88
N PRO A 143 -2.02 -12.26 -7.01
CA PRO A 143 -1.40 -12.45 -8.32
C PRO A 143 -0.38 -11.38 -8.69
N LEU A 144 -0.62 -10.13 -8.31
CA LEU A 144 0.33 -9.04 -8.54
C LEU A 144 1.65 -9.31 -7.83
N TYR A 145 1.59 -9.66 -6.56
CA TYR A 145 2.80 -9.86 -5.77
C TYR A 145 3.57 -11.10 -6.19
N ALA A 146 2.86 -12.16 -6.60
CA ALA A 146 3.50 -13.32 -7.21
C ALA A 146 4.24 -12.94 -8.49
N ALA A 147 3.66 -12.09 -9.34
CA ALA A 147 4.30 -11.59 -10.55
C ALA A 147 5.52 -10.72 -10.28
N LEU A 148 5.56 -10.04 -9.11
CA LEU A 148 6.71 -9.26 -8.66
C LEU A 148 7.81 -10.11 -8.02
N GLY A 149 7.60 -11.41 -7.85
CA GLY A 149 8.59 -12.34 -7.32
C GLY A 149 8.41 -12.72 -5.85
N PHE A 150 7.32 -12.30 -5.21
CA PHE A 150 7.03 -12.69 -3.82
C PHE A 150 6.54 -14.13 -3.77
N ALA A 151 6.98 -14.86 -2.75
CA ALA A 151 6.52 -16.21 -2.47
C ALA A 151 5.67 -16.21 -1.19
N THR A 152 4.62 -17.02 -1.19
CA THR A 152 3.79 -17.25 0.01
C THR A 152 4.59 -18.02 1.05
N VAL A 153 4.50 -17.58 2.29
CA VAL A 153 5.10 -18.27 3.44
C VAL A 153 4.05 -18.82 4.37
#